data_8cd37b331a1a1f168a6ef51cb7c63601
#
_entry.id   8cd37b331a1a1f168a6ef51cb7c63601
#
_cell.length_a   1.000
_cell.length_b   1.000
_cell.length_c   1.000
_cell.angle_alpha   90.00
_cell.angle_beta   90.00
_cell.angle_gamma   90.00
#
_symmetry.space_group_name_H-M   'P 1'
#
loop_
_entity.id
_entity.type
_entity.pdbx_description
1 polymer ?
#
loop_
_entity_poly.entity_id
_entity_poly.type
_entity_poly.pdbx_seq_one_letter_code
_entity_poly.pdbx_strand_id
1 'polypeptide(L)'
;KLLRSQPVPFCPSSALPEKGSYVSRIAAGTPILVTRDEEGEVNAFINACRHRGMQVASGSGCKKSFVCPYHGWTYGLKGENRNIPGSDGFPGIDPLEHGLKLVNAAEIGGIVYVCQDGEISKNFLDEALDYFADDQALINQSEIEDEANWKILHETLLEGYHIKTLHKDTFFPYGLDNINVVENYGQ
;
A
#
# COMPACT_ATOMS: atom_id res chain seq x y z
N LYS A 1 -1.57 13.29 -10.49
CA LYS A 1 -2.62 13.78 -9.56
C LYS A 1 -3.66 12.70 -9.28
N LEU A 2 -4.29 12.08 -10.29
CA LEU A 2 -5.39 11.13 -10.12
C LEU A 2 -5.07 10.01 -9.11
N LEU A 3 -3.98 9.28 -9.32
CA LEU A 3 -3.59 8.16 -8.45
C LEU A 3 -3.26 8.54 -7.00
N ARG A 4 -3.08 9.81 -6.70
CA ARG A 4 -2.85 10.30 -5.33
C ARG A 4 -4.14 10.71 -4.63
N SER A 5 -5.15 11.13 -5.39
CA SER A 5 -6.42 11.63 -4.86
C SER A 5 -7.54 10.59 -4.86
N GLN A 6 -7.25 9.39 -5.33
CA GLN A 6 -8.17 8.25 -5.32
C GLN A 6 -7.59 7.11 -4.48
N PRO A 7 -8.45 6.25 -3.89
CA PRO A 7 -8.00 5.03 -3.26
C PRO A 7 -7.30 4.13 -4.29
N VAL A 8 -6.08 3.72 -3.98
CA VAL A 8 -5.32 2.77 -4.82
C VAL A 8 -5.00 1.52 -4.01
N PRO A 9 -5.08 0.33 -4.60
CA PRO A 9 -4.67 -0.91 -3.94
C PRO A 9 -3.18 -0.81 -3.57
N PHE A 10 -2.85 -1.16 -2.34
CA PHE A 10 -1.47 -1.11 -1.84
C PHE A 10 -0.88 -2.50 -1.66
N CYS A 11 -1.56 -3.37 -0.94
CA CYS A 11 -1.19 -4.76 -0.75
C CYS A 11 -2.41 -5.60 -0.39
N PRO A 12 -2.38 -6.94 -0.57
CA PRO A 12 -3.39 -7.81 0.01
C PRO A 12 -3.31 -7.77 1.55
N SER A 13 -4.43 -7.94 2.23
CA SER A 13 -4.50 -8.00 3.70
C SER A 13 -3.59 -9.08 4.28
N SER A 14 -3.46 -10.20 3.58
CA SER A 14 -2.57 -11.32 3.95
C SER A 14 -1.07 -10.97 3.92
N ALA A 15 -0.67 -9.82 3.37
CA ALA A 15 0.70 -9.29 3.50
C ALA A 15 0.98 -8.67 4.89
N LEU A 16 -0.09 -8.48 5.69
CA LEU A 16 -0.02 -7.94 7.05
C LEU A 16 -0.69 -8.93 8.03
N PRO A 17 -0.19 -10.18 8.15
CA PRO A 17 -0.92 -11.28 8.81
C PRO A 17 -1.06 -11.13 10.33
N GLU A 18 -0.20 -10.34 10.96
CA GLU A 18 -0.15 -10.22 12.42
C GLU A 18 0.20 -8.80 12.87
N LYS A 19 -0.02 -8.52 14.14
CA LYS A 19 0.37 -7.26 14.79
C LYS A 19 1.87 -7.00 14.63
N GLY A 20 2.21 -5.79 14.24
CA GLY A 20 3.58 -5.40 13.89
C GLY A 20 3.99 -5.70 12.45
N SER A 21 3.17 -6.40 11.69
CA SER A 21 3.40 -6.57 10.25
C SER A 21 3.45 -5.21 9.55
N TYR A 22 4.34 -5.10 8.56
CA TYR A 22 4.45 -3.88 7.75
C TYR A 22 4.80 -4.19 6.30
N VAL A 23 4.39 -3.30 5.42
CA VAL A 23 4.79 -3.24 4.02
C VAL A 23 5.21 -1.81 3.69
N SER A 24 6.39 -1.67 3.05
CA SER A 24 6.89 -0.38 2.56
C SER A 24 7.18 -0.48 1.08
N ARG A 25 6.53 0.37 0.27
CA ARG A 25 6.71 0.44 -1.18
C ARG A 25 6.35 1.82 -1.71
N ILE A 26 6.66 2.06 -2.98
CA ILE A 26 6.27 3.29 -3.68
C ILE A 26 4.82 3.15 -4.17
N ALA A 27 3.97 4.11 -3.84
CA ALA A 27 2.63 4.25 -4.38
C ALA A 27 2.47 5.64 -4.99
N ALA A 28 2.09 5.71 -6.28
CA ALA A 28 1.94 6.97 -7.02
C ALA A 28 3.13 7.94 -6.85
N GLY A 29 4.36 7.41 -6.90
CA GLY A 29 5.60 8.16 -6.79
C GLY A 29 5.98 8.61 -5.37
N THR A 30 5.29 8.11 -4.34
CA THR A 30 5.55 8.45 -2.93
C THR A 30 5.90 7.19 -2.16
N PRO A 31 6.98 7.17 -1.35
CA PRO A 31 7.24 6.06 -0.44
C PRO A 31 6.19 6.04 0.66
N ILE A 32 5.45 4.95 0.76
CA ILE A 32 4.40 4.71 1.75
C ILE A 32 4.83 3.55 2.65
N LEU A 33 4.54 3.67 3.92
CA LEU A 33 4.65 2.62 4.93
C LEU A 33 3.24 2.30 5.44
N VAL A 34 2.86 1.04 5.34
CA VAL A 34 1.63 0.52 5.94
C VAL A 34 2.00 -0.44 7.06
N THR A 35 1.30 -0.36 8.16
CA THR A 35 1.52 -1.17 9.36
C THR A 35 0.21 -1.78 9.85
N ARG A 36 0.27 -2.92 10.53
CA ARG A 36 -0.81 -3.42 11.37
C ARG A 36 -0.43 -3.17 12.84
N ASP A 37 -1.24 -2.43 13.55
CA ASP A 37 -0.96 -2.05 14.94
C ASP A 37 -1.32 -3.14 15.96
N GLU A 38 -1.18 -2.81 17.25
CA GLU A 38 -1.44 -3.73 18.36
C GLU A 38 -2.93 -4.06 18.51
N GLU A 39 -3.83 -3.22 18.02
CA GLU A 39 -5.27 -3.42 17.98
C GLU A 39 -5.71 -4.24 16.76
N GLY A 40 -4.81 -4.45 15.79
CA GLY A 40 -5.08 -5.13 14.53
C GLY A 40 -5.54 -4.19 13.41
N GLU A 41 -5.52 -2.88 13.66
CA GLU A 41 -5.92 -1.87 12.68
C GLU A 41 -4.79 -1.56 11.70
N VAL A 42 -5.15 -1.24 10.46
CA VAL A 42 -4.21 -0.82 9.43
C VAL A 42 -3.99 0.68 9.49
N ASN A 43 -2.71 1.08 9.53
CA ASN A 43 -2.30 2.47 9.48
C ASN A 43 -1.37 2.69 8.29
N ALA A 44 -1.44 3.87 7.66
CA ALA A 44 -0.56 4.23 6.55
C ALA A 44 0.10 5.60 6.77
N PHE A 45 1.34 5.71 6.30
CA PHE A 45 2.16 6.91 6.48
C PHE A 45 2.99 7.19 5.24
N ILE A 46 3.34 8.47 5.04
CA ILE A 46 4.49 8.80 4.22
C ILE A 46 5.74 8.20 4.90
N ASN A 47 6.42 7.31 4.21
CA ASN A 47 7.64 6.67 4.72
C ASN A 47 8.83 7.64 4.65
N ALA A 48 8.79 8.67 5.48
CA ALA A 48 9.81 9.73 5.55
C ALA A 48 9.94 10.22 6.98
N CYS A 49 11.12 10.05 7.57
CA CYS A 49 11.47 10.55 8.90
C CYS A 49 11.22 12.06 9.00
N ARG A 50 10.55 12.49 10.05
CA ARG A 50 10.20 13.90 10.30
C ARG A 50 11.41 14.81 10.53
N HIS A 51 12.59 14.23 10.72
CA HIS A 51 13.83 14.99 10.84
C HIS A 51 14.34 15.46 9.48
N ARG A 52 14.73 14.53 8.58
CA ARG A 52 15.34 14.83 7.27
C ARG A 52 14.87 13.93 6.13
N GLY A 53 13.66 13.38 6.22
CA GLY A 53 13.01 12.67 5.11
C GLY A 53 13.56 11.28 4.77
N MET A 54 14.53 10.74 5.55
CA MET A 54 15.03 9.37 5.32
C MET A 54 13.89 8.37 5.51
N GLN A 55 13.79 7.38 4.64
CA GLN A 55 12.86 6.26 4.81
C GLN A 55 13.18 5.49 6.10
N VAL A 56 12.15 5.18 6.89
CA VAL A 56 12.30 4.48 8.18
C VAL A 56 12.12 2.97 8.06
N ALA A 57 11.58 2.50 6.93
CA ALA A 57 11.38 1.09 6.64
C ALA A 57 11.61 0.80 5.15
N SER A 58 11.93 -0.45 4.81
CA SER A 58 12.00 -0.96 3.44
C SER A 58 11.47 -2.39 3.39
N GLY A 59 10.90 -2.79 2.24
CA GLY A 59 10.33 -4.12 2.05
C GLY A 59 9.15 -4.42 2.96
N SER A 60 9.07 -5.65 3.46
CA SER A 60 8.02 -6.12 4.35
C SER A 60 8.59 -6.91 5.52
N GLY A 61 7.80 -7.12 6.57
CA GLY A 61 8.22 -7.90 7.74
C GLY A 61 7.37 -7.58 8.96
N CYS A 62 7.89 -7.89 10.15
CA CYS A 62 7.24 -7.64 11.43
C CYS A 62 8.19 -6.87 12.36
N LYS A 63 7.74 -5.75 12.94
CA LYS A 63 8.50 -4.90 13.86
C LYS A 63 7.59 -4.27 14.91
N LYS A 64 8.14 -3.97 16.08
CA LYS A 64 7.46 -3.21 17.14
C LYS A 64 7.61 -1.69 16.99
N SER A 65 8.61 -1.26 16.24
CA SER A 65 8.91 0.16 15.97
C SER A 65 9.87 0.30 14.80
N PHE A 66 9.93 1.48 14.22
CA PHE A 66 10.77 1.85 13.09
C PHE A 66 11.82 2.86 13.55
N VAL A 67 13.08 2.48 13.54
CA VAL A 67 14.21 3.35 13.89
C VAL A 67 14.78 3.93 12.60
N CYS A 68 14.79 5.24 12.49
CA CYS A 68 15.39 5.94 11.36
C CYS A 68 16.89 5.63 11.29
N PRO A 69 17.39 5.07 10.16
CA PRO A 69 18.80 4.66 10.07
C PRO A 69 19.78 5.83 10.07
N TYR A 70 19.29 7.07 9.94
CA TYR A 70 20.15 8.25 9.88
C TYR A 70 20.52 8.79 11.27
N HIS A 71 19.52 9.09 12.13
CA HIS A 71 19.77 9.71 13.45
C HIS A 71 18.98 9.03 14.59
N GLY A 72 18.43 7.84 14.35
CA GLY A 72 17.79 7.05 15.39
C GLY A 72 16.41 7.52 15.87
N TRP A 73 15.78 8.50 15.20
CA TRP A 73 14.40 8.85 15.52
C TRP A 73 13.53 7.61 15.38
N THR A 74 12.72 7.33 16.40
CA THR A 74 11.97 6.07 16.49
C THR A 74 10.49 6.34 16.43
N TYR A 75 9.79 5.57 15.59
CA TYR A 75 8.35 5.66 15.37
C TYR A 75 7.67 4.35 15.73
N GLY A 76 6.48 4.43 16.31
CA GLY A 76 5.65 3.27 16.59
C GLY A 76 4.79 2.83 15.40
N LEU A 77 3.95 1.82 15.63
CA LEU A 77 3.07 1.24 14.62
C LEU A 77 1.93 2.16 14.20
N LYS A 78 1.57 3.13 15.03
CA LYS A 78 0.59 4.20 14.74
C LYS A 78 1.25 5.47 14.20
N GLY A 79 2.55 5.39 13.87
CA GLY A 79 3.33 6.51 13.34
C GLY A 79 3.77 7.54 14.37
N GLU A 80 3.41 7.38 15.64
CA GLU A 80 3.81 8.27 16.72
C GLU A 80 5.33 8.28 16.90
N ASN A 81 5.91 9.43 17.21
CA ASN A 81 7.32 9.51 17.55
C ASN A 81 7.51 9.05 19.01
N ARG A 82 8.29 7.98 19.20
CA ARG A 82 8.56 7.39 20.52
C ARG A 82 9.86 7.85 21.13
N ASN A 83 10.83 8.26 20.32
CA ASN A 83 12.13 8.67 20.82
C ASN A 83 12.87 9.56 19.82
N ILE A 84 13.47 10.61 20.33
CA ILE A 84 14.40 11.49 19.63
C ILE A 84 15.73 11.43 20.42
N PRO A 85 16.76 10.74 19.88
CA PRO A 85 18.07 10.71 20.53
C PRO A 85 18.64 12.12 20.68
N GLY A 86 19.17 12.43 21.87
CA GLY A 86 19.72 13.75 22.15
C GLY A 86 18.67 14.87 22.17
N SER A 87 17.44 14.57 22.61
CA SER A 87 16.32 15.52 22.68
C SER A 87 16.66 16.82 23.41
N ASP A 88 17.60 16.80 24.34
CA ASP A 88 18.11 17.98 25.05
C ASP A 88 18.70 19.03 24.08
N GLY A 89 19.21 18.60 22.94
CA GLY A 89 19.71 19.46 21.86
C GLY A 89 18.62 20.04 20.94
N PHE A 90 17.35 19.70 21.18
CA PHE A 90 16.20 20.12 20.38
C PHE A 90 15.17 20.88 21.23
N PRO A 91 15.51 22.01 21.87
CA PRO A 91 14.56 22.75 22.67
C PRO A 91 13.39 23.22 21.80
N GLY A 92 12.16 22.93 22.22
CA GLY A 92 10.94 23.31 21.49
C GLY A 92 10.44 22.29 20.46
N ILE A 93 11.07 21.13 20.31
CA ILE A 93 10.49 20.03 19.54
C ILE A 93 9.65 19.14 20.47
N ASP A 94 8.34 19.12 20.24
CA ASP A 94 7.43 18.16 20.87
C ASP A 94 7.41 16.87 20.04
N PRO A 95 7.84 15.71 20.56
CA PRO A 95 7.75 14.42 19.88
C PRO A 95 6.34 14.07 19.43
N LEU A 96 5.29 14.48 20.16
CA LEU A 96 3.90 14.21 19.82
C LEU A 96 3.46 14.88 18.49
N GLU A 97 4.06 16.02 18.15
CA GLU A 97 3.81 16.73 16.88
C GLU A 97 4.67 16.22 15.74
N HIS A 98 5.63 15.32 16.02
CA HIS A 98 6.63 14.85 15.08
C HIS A 98 6.46 13.35 14.74
N GLY A 99 5.24 12.83 14.77
CA GLY A 99 4.88 11.54 14.21
C GLY A 99 5.03 11.51 12.69
N LEU A 100 5.06 10.33 12.08
CA LEU A 100 5.03 10.16 10.63
C LEU A 100 3.75 10.81 10.06
N LYS A 101 3.84 11.37 8.85
CA LYS A 101 2.69 11.99 8.20
C LYS A 101 1.69 10.90 7.78
N LEU A 102 0.48 10.99 8.31
CA LEU A 102 -0.62 10.08 8.01
C LEU A 102 -1.01 10.12 6.53
N VAL A 103 -1.41 8.98 6.03
CA VAL A 103 -2.06 8.75 4.74
C VAL A 103 -3.36 8.02 5.02
N ASN A 104 -4.45 8.41 4.36
CA ASN A 104 -5.71 7.70 4.52
C ASN A 104 -5.59 6.27 4.01
N ALA A 105 -6.02 5.32 4.82
CA ALA A 105 -6.03 3.90 4.49
C ALA A 105 -7.35 3.25 4.87
N ALA A 106 -7.71 2.21 4.15
CA ALA A 106 -8.83 1.32 4.48
C ALA A 106 -8.47 -0.11 4.10
N GLU A 107 -8.93 -1.05 4.90
CA GLU A 107 -8.82 -2.48 4.61
C GLU A 107 -10.22 -3.02 4.33
N ILE A 108 -10.44 -3.53 3.12
CA ILE A 108 -11.73 -4.07 2.69
C ILE A 108 -11.53 -5.08 1.57
N GLY A 109 -12.36 -6.12 1.54
CA GLY A 109 -12.34 -7.14 0.48
C GLY A 109 -11.02 -7.89 0.37
N GLY A 110 -10.26 -8.01 1.48
CA GLY A 110 -8.95 -8.63 1.51
C GLY A 110 -7.82 -7.77 0.93
N ILE A 111 -8.07 -6.48 0.68
CA ILE A 111 -7.08 -5.53 0.15
C ILE A 111 -6.96 -4.32 1.06
N VAL A 112 -5.73 -3.85 1.26
CA VAL A 112 -5.42 -2.56 1.86
C VAL A 112 -5.31 -1.51 0.76
N TYR A 113 -6.11 -0.45 0.88
CA TYR A 113 -6.10 0.72 -0.01
C TYR A 113 -5.46 1.91 0.68
N VAL A 114 -4.80 2.77 -0.08
CA VAL A 114 -4.25 4.05 0.40
C VAL A 114 -4.71 5.20 -0.48
N CYS A 115 -4.99 6.36 0.14
CA CYS A 115 -5.32 7.59 -0.56
C CYS A 115 -4.49 8.74 0.02
N GLN A 116 -3.59 9.32 -0.79
CA GLN A 116 -2.58 10.26 -0.28
C GLN A 116 -3.10 11.68 -0.09
N ASP A 117 -3.82 12.20 -1.09
CA ASP A 117 -4.26 13.60 -1.18
C ASP A 117 -5.79 13.73 -1.16
N GLY A 118 -6.52 12.70 -0.73
CA GLY A 118 -7.98 12.66 -0.68
C GLY A 118 -8.50 11.80 0.46
N GLU A 119 -9.79 11.55 0.45
CA GLU A 119 -10.47 10.68 1.40
C GLU A 119 -10.92 9.39 0.71
N ILE A 120 -11.02 8.32 1.47
CA ILE A 120 -11.64 7.08 1.03
C ILE A 120 -13.13 7.22 1.34
N SER A 121 -13.94 7.39 0.29
CA SER A 121 -15.36 7.67 0.45
C SER A 121 -16.13 6.44 0.96
N LYS A 122 -17.25 6.69 1.64
CA LYS A 122 -18.16 5.62 2.06
C LYS A 122 -18.66 4.81 0.86
N ASN A 123 -19.00 5.46 -0.24
CA ASN A 123 -19.46 4.77 -1.46
C ASN A 123 -18.42 3.78 -1.96
N PHE A 124 -17.12 4.16 -1.98
CA PHE A 124 -16.05 3.25 -2.35
C PHE A 124 -16.00 2.01 -1.43
N LEU A 125 -16.18 2.23 -0.12
CA LEU A 125 -16.16 1.13 0.86
C LEU A 125 -17.38 0.19 0.70
N ASP A 126 -18.54 0.76 0.41
CA ASP A 126 -19.79 0.00 0.25
C ASP A 126 -19.83 -0.79 -1.09
N GLU A 127 -19.09 -0.34 -2.11
CA GLU A 127 -19.02 -0.96 -3.45
C GLU A 127 -17.81 -1.89 -3.62
N ALA A 128 -16.87 -1.90 -2.69
CA ALA A 128 -15.68 -2.74 -2.79
C ALA A 128 -16.05 -4.23 -2.70
N LEU A 129 -15.51 -5.01 -3.63
CA LEU A 129 -15.75 -6.45 -3.71
C LEU A 129 -14.82 -7.22 -2.77
N ASP A 130 -15.26 -8.38 -2.31
CA ASP A 130 -14.42 -9.34 -1.60
C ASP A 130 -13.54 -10.09 -2.60
N TYR A 131 -12.31 -9.62 -2.80
CA TYR A 131 -11.38 -10.22 -3.75
C TYR A 131 -10.66 -11.44 -3.17
N PHE A 132 -10.46 -11.48 -1.86
CA PHE A 132 -9.71 -12.53 -1.20
C PHE A 132 -10.47 -13.06 0.01
N ALA A 133 -10.52 -14.37 0.15
CA ALA A 133 -11.07 -15.02 1.32
C ALA A 133 -10.07 -14.98 2.51
N ASP A 134 -10.58 -15.04 3.74
CA ASP A 134 -9.79 -14.92 4.97
C ASP A 134 -8.76 -16.06 5.15
N ASP A 135 -8.98 -17.21 4.50
CA ASP A 135 -8.10 -18.38 4.55
C ASP A 135 -6.99 -18.35 3.48
N GLN A 136 -6.96 -17.32 2.62
CA GLN A 136 -5.91 -17.16 1.61
C GLN A 136 -4.67 -16.52 2.21
N ALA A 137 -3.51 -17.11 1.90
CA ALA A 137 -2.21 -16.62 2.33
C ALA A 137 -1.38 -16.11 1.16
N LEU A 138 -0.61 -15.05 1.39
CA LEU A 138 0.38 -14.57 0.45
C LEU A 138 1.56 -15.55 0.38
N ILE A 139 1.71 -16.25 -0.76
CA ILE A 139 2.78 -17.24 -0.97
C ILE A 139 4.01 -16.66 -1.68
N ASN A 140 3.84 -15.61 -2.48
CA ASN A 140 4.93 -14.94 -3.18
C ASN A 140 4.54 -13.51 -3.53
N GLN A 141 5.53 -12.62 -3.55
CA GLN A 141 5.38 -11.23 -3.96
C GLN A 141 6.56 -10.84 -4.85
N SER A 142 6.29 -10.15 -5.94
CA SER A 142 7.31 -9.55 -6.81
C SER A 142 6.85 -8.19 -7.31
N GLU A 143 7.80 -7.33 -7.66
CA GLU A 143 7.56 -6.05 -8.32
C GLU A 143 8.31 -6.06 -9.65
N ILE A 144 7.65 -5.58 -10.70
CA ILE A 144 8.23 -5.42 -12.03
C ILE A 144 8.11 -3.93 -12.36
N GLU A 145 9.24 -3.32 -12.69
CA GLU A 145 9.26 -1.96 -13.25
C GLU A 145 9.22 -2.05 -14.78
N ASP A 146 8.34 -1.24 -15.39
CA ASP A 146 8.19 -1.13 -16.83
C ASP A 146 8.13 0.35 -17.23
N GLU A 147 8.77 0.71 -18.33
CA GLU A 147 8.76 2.07 -18.90
C GLU A 147 7.50 2.38 -19.71
N ALA A 148 6.43 1.61 -19.53
CA ALA A 148 5.15 1.81 -20.19
C ALA A 148 4.21 2.75 -19.42
N ASN A 149 3.32 3.42 -20.15
CA ASN A 149 2.24 4.18 -19.53
C ASN A 149 1.24 3.21 -18.87
N TRP A 150 0.95 3.41 -17.57
CA TRP A 150 0.05 2.55 -16.82
C TRP A 150 -1.34 2.36 -17.44
N LYS A 151 -1.85 3.37 -18.21
CA LYS A 151 -3.13 3.25 -18.91
C LYS A 151 -3.07 2.20 -20.03
N ILE A 152 -1.97 2.18 -20.79
CA ILE A 152 -1.76 1.18 -21.84
C ILE A 152 -1.62 -0.22 -21.25
N LEU A 153 -0.88 -0.35 -20.13
CA LEU A 153 -0.80 -1.63 -19.41
C LEU A 153 -2.17 -2.10 -18.94
N HIS A 154 -2.98 -1.17 -18.41
CA HIS A 154 -4.33 -1.49 -17.95
C HIS A 154 -5.26 -1.90 -19.11
N GLU A 155 -5.22 -1.16 -20.22
CA GLU A 155 -5.98 -1.50 -21.44
C GLU A 155 -5.62 -2.90 -21.97
N THR A 156 -4.33 -3.25 -21.97
CA THR A 156 -3.86 -4.59 -22.37
C THR A 156 -4.43 -5.70 -21.47
N LEU A 157 -4.56 -5.45 -20.18
CA LEU A 157 -5.15 -6.42 -19.23
C LEU A 157 -6.66 -6.59 -19.42
N LEU A 158 -7.35 -5.59 -19.97
CA LEU A 158 -8.80 -5.61 -20.17
C LEU A 158 -9.22 -6.24 -21.51
N GLU A 159 -8.28 -6.50 -22.43
CA GLU A 159 -8.60 -7.13 -23.70
C GLU A 159 -8.05 -8.56 -23.76
N GLY A 160 -8.83 -9.48 -24.29
CA GLY A 160 -8.45 -10.89 -24.44
C GLY A 160 -7.98 -11.26 -25.84
N TYR A 161 -7.96 -10.31 -26.80
CA TYR A 161 -7.70 -10.60 -28.22
C TYR A 161 -6.30 -11.14 -28.48
N HIS A 162 -5.31 -10.75 -27.70
CA HIS A 162 -3.92 -11.21 -27.82
C HIS A 162 -3.67 -12.63 -27.27
N ILE A 163 -4.59 -13.15 -26.44
CA ILE A 163 -4.38 -14.42 -25.69
C ILE A 163 -4.12 -15.57 -26.65
N LYS A 164 -4.91 -15.70 -27.69
CA LYS A 164 -4.78 -16.79 -28.65
C LYS A 164 -3.45 -16.80 -29.42
N THR A 165 -2.91 -15.62 -29.66
CA THR A 165 -1.68 -15.47 -30.46
C THR A 165 -0.44 -15.44 -29.60
N LEU A 166 -0.43 -14.59 -28.58
CA LEU A 166 0.72 -14.36 -27.69
C LEU A 166 0.86 -15.46 -26.64
N HIS A 167 -0.25 -15.88 -26.07
CA HIS A 167 -0.32 -16.85 -24.97
C HIS A 167 -0.82 -18.23 -25.40
N LYS A 168 -0.63 -18.60 -26.68
CA LYS A 168 -1.17 -19.84 -27.27
C LYS A 168 -0.76 -21.11 -26.55
N ASP A 169 0.46 -21.14 -26.01
CA ASP A 169 1.04 -22.33 -25.36
C ASP A 169 0.99 -22.24 -23.82
N THR A 170 0.57 -21.10 -23.24
CA THR A 170 0.57 -20.87 -21.79
C THR A 170 -0.84 -20.70 -21.23
N PHE A 171 -1.57 -19.70 -21.67
CA PHE A 171 -2.87 -19.34 -21.12
C PHE A 171 -4.05 -19.84 -21.97
N PHE A 172 -3.95 -19.74 -23.31
CA PHE A 172 -5.02 -20.10 -24.23
C PHE A 172 -5.54 -21.55 -24.09
N PRO A 173 -4.70 -22.57 -23.76
CA PRO A 173 -5.20 -23.93 -23.55
C PRO A 173 -6.16 -24.08 -22.34
N TYR A 174 -6.15 -23.14 -21.43
CA TYR A 174 -6.91 -23.18 -20.17
C TYR A 174 -8.02 -22.13 -20.09
N GLY A 175 -8.15 -21.26 -21.08
CA GLY A 175 -9.10 -20.16 -21.07
C GLY A 175 -9.73 -19.89 -22.43
N LEU A 176 -10.79 -19.10 -22.41
CA LEU A 176 -11.44 -18.59 -23.62
C LEU A 176 -10.82 -17.24 -23.98
N ASP A 177 -10.53 -17.04 -25.27
CA ASP A 177 -10.08 -15.76 -25.77
C ASP A 177 -11.26 -14.87 -26.20
N ASN A 178 -11.04 -13.57 -26.20
CA ASN A 178 -11.94 -12.55 -26.79
C ASN A 178 -13.40 -12.59 -26.27
N ILE A 179 -13.61 -13.02 -25.04
CA ILE A 179 -14.90 -12.92 -24.34
C ILE A 179 -14.75 -11.87 -23.26
N ASN A 180 -15.44 -10.74 -23.44
CA ASN A 180 -15.45 -9.65 -22.46
C ASN A 180 -16.90 -9.38 -22.02
N VAL A 181 -17.09 -9.26 -20.73
CA VAL A 181 -18.31 -8.71 -20.13
C VAL A 181 -18.01 -7.29 -19.70
N VAL A 182 -18.80 -6.34 -20.20
CA VAL A 182 -18.66 -4.93 -19.83
C VAL A 182 -19.76 -4.58 -18.85
N GLU A 183 -19.35 -4.22 -17.65
CA GLU A 183 -20.24 -3.70 -16.60
C GLU A 183 -19.80 -2.30 -16.21
N ASN A 184 -20.75 -1.41 -15.93
CA ASN A 184 -20.46 -0.07 -15.44
C ASN A 184 -20.60 -0.07 -13.94
N TYR A 185 -19.50 0.13 -13.23
CA TYR A 185 -19.46 0.33 -11.78
C TYR A 185 -19.22 1.79 -11.47
N GLY A 186 -20.14 2.36 -10.70
CA GLY A 186 -20.01 3.71 -10.16
C GLY A 186 -20.12 4.83 -11.21
N GLN A 187 -20.98 5.79 -10.97
CA GLN A 187 -20.95 7.12 -11.59
C GLN A 187 -20.48 8.16 -10.58
#